data_063d7c48d4a6c7b5640edece4474d473
#
_entry.id   063d7c48d4a6c7b5640edece4474d473
#
_cell.length_a   1.000
_cell.length_b   1.000
_cell.length_c   1.000
_cell.angle_alpha   90.00
_cell.angle_beta   90.00
_cell.angle_gamma   90.00
#
_symmetry.space_group_name_H-M   'P 1'
#
loop_
_entity.id
_entity.type
_entity.pdbx_description
1 polymer ?
#
loop_
_entity_poly.entity_id
_entity_poly.type
_entity_poly.pdbx_seq_one_letter_code
_entity_poly.pdbx_strand_id
1 'polypeptide(L)'
;MNVEPWDELPICMFCPDPEPHTAIGSCPADYLKPIQAAKSQIMRDTLDSLGHSIFPRMGIVEGQVNIDDVLNTDIGQPIRMRAPGMVQPFAVPFVGKEAFPVLGYLDEAKENRTGVSKASAAKHTQHLSLIHI
;
A
#
# COMPACT_ATOMS: atom_id res chain seq x y z
N MET A 1 32.44 36.19 27.86
CA MET A 1 31.22 35.37 27.72
C MET A 1 30.74 35.15 29.15
N ASN A 2 29.70 35.86 29.59
CA ASN A 2 29.12 35.66 30.93
C ASN A 2 28.27 34.38 30.89
N VAL A 3 28.71 33.36 31.61
CA VAL A 3 27.93 32.14 31.84
C VAL A 3 27.17 32.39 33.16
N GLU A 4 25.88 32.68 33.07
CA GLU A 4 25.03 32.74 34.26
C GLU A 4 24.60 31.30 34.61
N PRO A 5 24.77 30.91 35.91
CA PRO A 5 24.28 29.61 36.36
C PRO A 5 22.75 29.63 36.36
N TRP A 6 22.13 28.66 35.66
CA TRP A 6 20.70 28.41 35.69
C TRP A 6 20.41 27.34 36.73
N ASP A 7 19.49 27.64 37.63
CA ASP A 7 19.10 26.68 38.68
C ASP A 7 18.20 25.54 38.12
N GLU A 8 17.60 25.73 36.95
CA GLU A 8 16.75 24.74 36.30
C GLU A 8 17.09 24.58 34.82
N LEU A 9 16.95 23.36 34.29
CA LEU A 9 17.14 23.09 32.88
C LEU A 9 16.01 23.77 32.07
N PRO A 10 16.30 24.68 31.13
CA PRO A 10 15.29 25.39 30.31
C PRO A 10 14.74 24.51 29.19
N ILE A 11 14.51 23.25 29.47
CA ILE A 11 13.96 22.28 28.51
C ILE A 11 12.61 21.79 29.06
N CYS A 12 11.55 22.12 28.35
CA CYS A 12 10.23 21.59 28.63
C CYS A 12 9.92 20.46 27.66
N MET A 13 9.69 19.26 28.18
CA MET A 13 9.24 18.11 27.37
C MET A 13 7.71 18.12 27.32
N PHE A 14 7.17 18.15 26.11
CA PHE A 14 5.75 17.98 25.87
C PHE A 14 5.49 16.61 25.25
N CYS A 15 4.73 15.78 25.96
CA CYS A 15 4.37 14.44 25.51
C CYS A 15 2.85 14.32 25.50
N PRO A 16 2.19 14.26 24.31
CA PRO A 16 0.74 14.21 24.21
C PRO A 16 0.14 12.91 24.75
N ASP A 17 0.85 11.79 24.58
CA ASP A 17 0.40 10.47 25.01
C ASP A 17 1.55 9.78 25.76
N PRO A 18 1.68 10.06 27.07
CA PRO A 18 2.80 9.56 27.88
C PRO A 18 2.67 8.07 28.15
N GLU A 19 3.73 7.32 27.92
CA GLU A 19 3.82 5.92 28.35
C GLU A 19 4.34 5.83 29.79
N PRO A 20 3.81 4.90 30.61
CA PRO A 20 4.27 4.73 31.98
C PRO A 20 5.75 4.34 32.00
N HIS A 21 6.49 4.98 32.91
CA HIS A 21 7.92 4.76 33.16
C HIS A 21 8.88 5.17 32.05
N THR A 22 8.42 5.92 31.04
CA THR A 22 9.28 6.45 29.97
C THR A 22 9.11 7.97 29.86
N ALA A 23 10.18 8.67 29.46
CA ALA A 23 10.14 10.09 29.15
C ALA A 23 9.61 10.38 27.74
N ILE A 24 9.48 9.34 26.92
CA ILE A 24 9.04 9.39 25.52
C ILE A 24 7.69 8.68 25.44
N GLY A 25 6.69 9.34 24.90
CA GLY A 25 5.37 8.75 24.67
C GLY A 25 5.13 8.35 23.24
N SER A 26 3.99 7.72 23.01
CA SER A 26 3.53 7.30 21.70
C SER A 26 3.10 8.50 20.84
N CYS A 27 3.29 8.38 19.54
CA CYS A 27 2.82 9.37 18.58
C CYS A 27 1.75 8.77 17.65
N PRO A 28 0.93 9.61 17.01
CA PRO A 28 -0.06 9.11 16.05
C PRO A 28 0.52 8.26 14.93
N ALA A 29 1.79 8.46 14.57
CA ALA A 29 2.48 7.66 13.56
C ALA A 29 2.68 6.20 14.00
N ASP A 30 2.88 5.95 15.28
CA ASP A 30 3.07 4.59 15.82
C ASP A 30 1.80 3.76 15.67
N TYR A 31 0.63 4.38 15.87
CA TYR A 31 -0.67 3.75 15.68
C TYR A 31 -1.03 3.55 14.20
N LEU A 32 -0.52 4.42 13.31
CA LEU A 32 -0.81 4.38 11.87
C LEU A 32 0.11 3.46 11.08
N LYS A 33 1.35 3.27 11.54
CA LYS A 33 2.36 2.47 10.85
C LYS A 33 1.90 1.05 10.49
N PRO A 34 1.29 0.27 11.39
CA PRO A 34 0.80 -1.07 11.06
C PRO A 34 -0.34 -1.05 10.03
N ILE A 35 -1.25 -0.06 10.11
CA ILE A 35 -2.33 0.08 9.13
C ILE A 35 -1.76 0.43 7.75
N GLN A 36 -0.80 1.34 7.69
CA GLN A 36 -0.16 1.73 6.44
C GLN A 36 0.61 0.56 5.80
N ALA A 37 1.30 -0.24 6.61
CA ALA A 37 1.99 -1.44 6.13
C ALA A 37 1.01 -2.45 5.53
N ALA A 38 -0.10 -2.73 6.22
CA ALA A 38 -1.15 -3.63 5.74
C ALA A 38 -1.78 -3.13 4.44
N LYS A 39 -2.11 -1.83 4.33
CA LYS A 39 -2.64 -1.23 3.10
C LYS A 39 -1.66 -1.35 1.93
N SER A 40 -0.38 -1.08 2.19
CA SER A 40 0.66 -1.18 1.17
C SER A 40 0.83 -2.61 0.67
N GLN A 41 0.71 -3.60 1.56
CA GLN A 41 0.78 -5.01 1.19
C GLN A 41 -0.41 -5.41 0.34
N ILE A 42 -1.64 -5.12 0.78
CA ILE A 42 -2.87 -5.41 0.03
C ILE A 42 -2.83 -4.78 -1.37
N MET A 43 -2.34 -3.54 -1.47
CA MET A 43 -2.24 -2.87 -2.77
C MET A 43 -1.24 -3.58 -3.70
N ARG A 44 -0.08 -4.01 -3.18
CA ARG A 44 0.91 -4.77 -3.96
C ARG A 44 0.33 -6.10 -4.43
N ASP A 45 -0.28 -6.87 -3.52
CA ASP A 45 -0.88 -8.16 -3.82
C ASP A 45 -2.01 -8.03 -4.86
N THR A 46 -2.77 -6.93 -4.81
CA THR A 46 -3.82 -6.62 -5.79
C THR A 46 -3.23 -6.31 -7.17
N LEU A 47 -2.13 -5.54 -7.24
CA LEU A 47 -1.42 -5.26 -8.48
C LEU A 47 -0.77 -6.52 -9.05
N ASP A 48 -0.19 -7.38 -8.22
CA ASP A 48 0.38 -8.65 -8.63
C ASP A 48 -0.71 -9.60 -9.17
N SER A 49 -1.88 -9.65 -8.51
CA SER A 49 -3.04 -10.41 -9.00
C SER A 49 -3.52 -9.88 -10.35
N LEU A 50 -3.52 -8.56 -10.55
CA LEU A 50 -3.83 -7.96 -11.84
C LEU A 50 -2.82 -8.36 -12.91
N GLY A 51 -1.52 -8.32 -12.58
CA GLY A 51 -0.45 -8.78 -13.47
C GLY A 51 -0.62 -10.23 -13.89
N HIS A 52 -0.93 -11.13 -12.94
CA HIS A 52 -1.21 -12.54 -13.23
C HIS A 52 -2.48 -12.77 -14.03
N SER A 53 -3.47 -11.88 -13.92
CA SER A 53 -4.69 -11.94 -14.74
C SER A 53 -4.44 -11.50 -16.17
N ILE A 54 -3.56 -10.51 -16.38
CA ILE A 54 -3.20 -9.98 -17.71
C ILE A 54 -2.20 -10.94 -18.41
N PHE A 55 -1.21 -11.43 -17.68
CA PHE A 55 -0.19 -12.35 -18.15
C PHE A 55 -0.24 -13.66 -17.37
N PRO A 56 -1.21 -14.53 -17.67
CA PRO A 56 -1.34 -15.81 -16.98
C PRO A 56 -0.12 -16.69 -17.28
N ARG A 57 0.27 -17.49 -16.30
CA ARG A 57 1.29 -18.52 -16.53
C ARG A 57 0.76 -19.53 -17.52
N MET A 58 1.61 -19.94 -18.46
CA MET A 58 1.27 -20.94 -19.45
C MET A 58 1.94 -22.26 -19.12
N GLY A 59 1.16 -23.34 -19.08
CA GLY A 59 1.68 -24.70 -19.05
C GLY A 59 1.97 -25.12 -20.49
N ILE A 60 3.19 -25.56 -20.76
CA ILE A 60 3.62 -26.04 -22.07
C ILE A 60 4.12 -27.47 -21.96
N VAL A 61 3.87 -28.27 -23.00
CA VAL A 61 4.46 -29.61 -23.14
C VAL A 61 5.80 -29.47 -23.81
N GLU A 62 6.87 -29.88 -23.11
CA GLU A 62 8.24 -29.81 -23.61
C GLU A 62 8.42 -30.53 -24.96
N GLY A 63 9.14 -29.92 -25.89
CA GLY A 63 9.44 -30.47 -27.21
C GLY A 63 8.26 -30.43 -28.21
N GLN A 64 7.07 -29.98 -27.82
CA GLN A 64 5.89 -29.91 -28.71
C GLN A 64 5.50 -28.48 -29.06
N VAL A 65 6.05 -27.51 -28.38
CA VAL A 65 5.77 -26.08 -28.55
C VAL A 65 7.08 -25.33 -28.73
N ASN A 66 7.08 -24.32 -29.59
CA ASN A 66 8.23 -23.42 -29.70
C ASN A 66 8.26 -22.47 -28.51
N ILE A 67 9.26 -22.62 -27.64
CA ILE A 67 9.43 -21.85 -26.40
C ILE A 67 9.60 -20.35 -26.69
N ASP A 68 10.31 -20.01 -27.77
CA ASP A 68 10.55 -18.61 -28.16
C ASP A 68 9.24 -17.86 -28.46
N ASP A 69 8.28 -18.55 -29.10
CA ASP A 69 6.98 -17.98 -29.41
C ASP A 69 6.14 -17.75 -28.12
N VAL A 70 6.30 -18.62 -27.11
CA VAL A 70 5.60 -18.47 -25.80
C VAL A 70 6.23 -17.39 -24.94
N LEU A 71 7.54 -17.20 -25.02
CA LEU A 71 8.26 -16.14 -24.30
C LEU A 71 8.05 -14.76 -24.92
N ASN A 72 7.61 -14.72 -26.20
CA ASN A 72 7.26 -13.45 -26.82
C ASN A 72 5.91 -12.93 -26.27
N THR A 73 5.97 -11.79 -25.59
CA THR A 73 4.79 -11.13 -24.96
C THR A 73 4.07 -10.16 -25.90
N ASP A 74 4.42 -10.09 -27.18
CA ASP A 74 3.77 -9.22 -28.14
C ASP A 74 2.30 -9.64 -28.38
N ILE A 75 1.43 -8.65 -28.39
CA ILE A 75 -0.02 -8.88 -28.54
C ILE A 75 -0.32 -9.41 -29.93
N GLY A 76 -1.00 -10.57 -29.99
CA GLY A 76 -1.47 -11.15 -31.26
C GLY A 76 -0.45 -12.01 -31.99
N GLN A 77 0.70 -12.32 -31.40
CA GLN A 77 1.68 -13.24 -31.98
C GLN A 77 1.15 -14.69 -31.97
N PRO A 78 1.30 -15.43 -33.11
CA PRO A 78 0.92 -16.83 -33.17
C PRO A 78 1.94 -17.73 -32.44
N ILE A 79 1.44 -18.64 -31.62
CA ILE A 79 2.23 -19.67 -30.96
C ILE A 79 2.24 -20.93 -31.85
N ARG A 80 3.42 -21.36 -32.30
CA ARG A 80 3.56 -22.58 -33.11
C ARG A 80 3.59 -23.82 -32.22
N MET A 81 2.65 -24.72 -32.44
CA MET A 81 2.51 -25.97 -31.68
C MET A 81 2.28 -27.16 -32.63
N ARG A 82 2.73 -28.37 -32.28
CA ARG A 82 2.53 -29.58 -33.10
C ARG A 82 1.10 -30.10 -33.08
N ALA A 83 0.38 -29.91 -31.98
CA ALA A 83 -1.00 -30.32 -31.84
C ALA A 83 -1.80 -29.30 -31.00
N PRO A 84 -3.10 -29.19 -31.23
CA PRO A 84 -3.96 -28.31 -30.44
C PRO A 84 -4.02 -28.75 -28.95
N GLY A 85 -4.02 -27.80 -28.02
CA GLY A 85 -4.09 -28.06 -26.58
C GLY A 85 -2.75 -28.29 -25.88
N MET A 86 -1.62 -28.14 -26.55
CA MET A 86 -0.27 -28.28 -25.94
C MET A 86 0.15 -27.05 -25.13
N VAL A 87 -0.60 -25.99 -25.17
CA VAL A 87 -0.43 -24.78 -24.35
C VAL A 87 -1.72 -24.57 -23.57
N GLN A 88 -1.61 -24.51 -22.26
CA GLN A 88 -2.75 -24.24 -21.37
C GLN A 88 -2.47 -23.00 -20.50
N PRO A 89 -3.25 -21.94 -20.60
CA PRO A 89 -3.14 -20.80 -19.68
C PRO A 89 -3.72 -21.20 -18.31
N PHE A 90 -2.96 -20.97 -17.23
CA PHE A 90 -3.45 -21.08 -15.88
C PHE A 90 -4.14 -19.75 -15.50
N ALA A 91 -5.44 -19.66 -15.76
CA ALA A 91 -6.22 -18.47 -15.41
C ALA A 91 -6.28 -18.28 -13.90
N VAL A 92 -5.72 -17.19 -13.41
CA VAL A 92 -5.85 -16.74 -12.01
C VAL A 92 -6.94 -15.67 -11.97
N PRO A 93 -8.02 -15.87 -11.20
CA PRO A 93 -9.07 -14.85 -11.09
C PRO A 93 -8.53 -13.60 -10.40
N PHE A 94 -8.95 -12.43 -10.87
CA PHE A 94 -8.59 -11.14 -10.26
C PHE A 94 -9.34 -10.94 -8.94
N VAL A 95 -8.62 -10.79 -7.84
CA VAL A 95 -9.15 -10.65 -6.47
C VAL A 95 -9.41 -9.20 -6.05
N GLY A 96 -9.29 -8.22 -6.94
CA GLY A 96 -9.44 -6.80 -6.60
C GLY A 96 -10.81 -6.43 -6.05
N LYS A 97 -11.87 -7.16 -6.43
CA LYS A 97 -13.22 -6.88 -5.93
C LYS A 97 -13.33 -7.08 -4.41
N GLU A 98 -12.62 -8.07 -3.86
CA GLU A 98 -12.58 -8.34 -2.42
C GLU A 98 -11.57 -7.43 -1.70
N ALA A 99 -10.50 -7.01 -2.36
CA ALA A 99 -9.45 -6.17 -1.78
C ALA A 99 -9.93 -4.73 -1.49
N PHE A 100 -10.73 -4.13 -2.37
CA PHE A 100 -11.18 -2.75 -2.20
C PHE A 100 -12.04 -2.48 -0.96
N PRO A 101 -13.01 -3.33 -0.57
CA PRO A 101 -13.72 -3.18 0.69
C PRO A 101 -12.81 -3.24 1.92
N VAL A 102 -11.79 -4.11 1.90
CA VAL A 102 -10.80 -4.23 2.98
C VAL A 102 -9.98 -2.95 3.11
N LEU A 103 -9.57 -2.35 1.99
CA LEU A 103 -8.88 -1.05 2.00
C LEU A 103 -9.77 0.05 2.61
N GLY A 104 -11.07 0.05 2.29
CA GLY A 104 -12.04 0.96 2.91
C GLY A 104 -12.16 0.78 4.42
N TYR A 105 -12.24 -0.46 4.90
CA TYR A 105 -12.25 -0.77 6.33
C TYR A 105 -10.96 -0.30 7.04
N LEU A 106 -9.80 -0.46 6.42
CA LEU A 106 -8.54 0.03 6.96
C LEU A 106 -8.48 1.57 7.01
N ASP A 107 -9.14 2.26 6.08
CA ASP A 107 -9.28 3.73 6.12
C ASP A 107 -10.15 4.17 7.30
N GLU A 108 -11.27 3.47 7.53
CA GLU A 108 -12.13 3.71 8.70
C GLU A 108 -11.38 3.42 10.01
N ALA A 109 -10.65 2.32 10.09
CA ALA A 109 -9.82 1.99 11.24
C ALA A 109 -8.75 3.05 11.51
N LYS A 110 -8.17 3.65 10.47
CA LYS A 110 -7.24 4.77 10.57
C LYS A 110 -7.94 6.00 11.19
N GLU A 111 -9.11 6.37 10.70
CA GLU A 111 -9.88 7.51 11.21
C GLU A 111 -10.27 7.30 12.68
N ASN A 112 -10.75 6.10 13.02
CA ASN A 112 -11.13 5.75 14.39
C ASN A 112 -9.94 5.79 15.37
N ARG A 113 -8.74 5.37 14.95
CA ARG A 113 -7.55 5.41 15.81
C ARG A 113 -6.97 6.80 16.00
N THR A 114 -7.08 7.67 15.01
CA THR A 114 -6.49 9.02 15.08
C THR A 114 -7.49 10.09 15.48
N GLY A 115 -8.79 9.83 15.38
CA GLY A 115 -9.83 10.84 15.53
C GLY A 115 -9.86 11.90 14.42
N VAL A 116 -9.00 11.75 13.39
CA VAL A 116 -8.92 12.69 12.26
C VAL A 116 -9.66 12.12 11.06
N SER A 117 -10.83 12.68 10.78
CA SER A 117 -11.63 12.29 9.61
C SER A 117 -11.17 13.00 8.33
N LYS A 118 -11.47 12.39 7.17
CA LYS A 118 -11.24 13.02 5.85
C LYS A 118 -11.93 14.39 5.74
N ALA A 119 -13.09 14.55 6.36
CA ALA A 119 -13.83 15.81 6.37
C ALA A 119 -13.12 16.92 7.16
N SER A 120 -12.45 16.59 8.27
CA SER A 120 -11.67 17.58 9.04
C SER A 120 -10.42 18.02 8.31
N ALA A 121 -9.73 17.09 7.62
CA ALA A 121 -8.56 17.40 6.82
C ALA A 121 -8.91 18.27 5.58
N ALA A 122 -10.04 18.00 4.91
CA ALA A 122 -10.50 18.79 3.76
C ALA A 122 -10.87 20.24 4.13
N LYS A 123 -11.44 20.45 5.31
CA LYS A 123 -11.77 21.80 5.81
C LYS A 123 -10.55 22.69 5.97
N HIS A 124 -9.43 22.12 6.42
CA HIS A 124 -8.17 22.87 6.58
C HIS A 124 -7.58 23.32 5.23
N THR A 125 -7.72 22.50 4.19
CA THR A 125 -7.20 22.83 2.85
C THR A 125 -8.02 23.93 2.16
N GLN A 126 -9.32 24.01 2.40
CA GLN A 126 -10.16 25.07 1.85
C GLN A 126 -9.90 26.43 2.49
N HIS A 127 -9.51 26.47 3.76
CA HIS A 127 -9.17 27.72 4.45
C HIS A 127 -7.85 28.35 3.95
N LEU A 128 -6.92 27.52 3.47
CA LEU A 128 -5.64 28.00 2.90
C LEU A 128 -5.79 28.58 1.50
N SER A 129 -6.81 28.17 0.74
CA SER A 129 -7.07 28.70 -0.61
C SER A 129 -7.73 30.08 -0.60
N LEU A 130 -8.34 30.48 0.51
CA LEU A 130 -9.00 31.80 0.65
C LEU A 130 -8.05 32.93 1.08
N ILE A 131 -6.80 32.60 1.46
CA ILE A 131 -5.80 33.59 1.91
C ILE A 131 -4.97 34.13 0.72
N HIS A 132 -5.14 33.58 -0.49
CA HIS A 132 -4.40 33.96 -1.69
C HIS A 132 -5.24 34.77 -2.71
N ILE A 133 -6.27 35.50 -2.27
CA ILE A 133 -6.95 36.51 -3.11
C ILE A 133 -6.65 37.90 -2.59
#